data_acd3b91487d1f8750c8df4b83947ad95
#
_entry.id   acd3b91487d1f8750c8df4b83947ad95
#
_cell.length_a   1.000
_cell.length_b   1.000
_cell.length_c   1.000
_cell.angle_alpha   90.00
_cell.angle_beta   90.00
_cell.angle_gamma   90.00
#
_symmetry.space_group_name_H-M   'P 1'
#
loop_
_entity.id
_entity.type
_entity.pdbx_description
1 polymer ?
#
loop_
_entity_poly.entity_id
_entity_poly.type
_entity_poly.pdbx_seq_one_letter_code
_entity_poly.pdbx_strand_id
1 'polypeptide(L)'
;MNQNSRLTPHFKLGELCKTKYVTADGNIPSRAVIENLIRVCGWLEELRVVAGVRPQSKVGCAVDAGSAGSAGVAGVRPQSKVGCAVVAGVRPQSKVAGDCTLAPDPWPAGSAARAEAGGAPYSRNENTAGEAIVINSGYRSPEVNRLAGGVPSSNHVTGCAVDIRCAGKEQMIRYAAILLDIADETKRDFDELLLEQHGSVCWLHFAVRPKDNRRKIAFLKV
;
A
#
# COMPACT_ATOMS: atom_id res chain seq x y z
N MET A 1 17.62 -3.48 20.71
CA MET A 1 17.74 -4.20 19.41
C MET A 1 18.76 -3.47 18.56
N ASN A 2 19.59 -4.21 17.82
CA ASN A 2 20.56 -3.63 16.90
C ASN A 2 19.83 -3.16 15.63
N GLN A 3 20.24 -2.04 15.02
CA GLN A 3 19.67 -1.54 13.76
C GLN A 3 19.73 -2.55 12.60
N ASN A 4 20.63 -3.52 12.68
CA ASN A 4 20.72 -4.63 11.73
C ASN A 4 19.70 -5.75 11.97
N SER A 5 18.89 -5.68 13.05
CA SER A 5 17.85 -6.68 13.33
C SER A 5 16.82 -6.70 12.21
N ARG A 6 16.53 -7.88 11.67
CA ARG A 6 15.46 -8.07 10.70
C ARG A 6 14.12 -8.06 11.42
N LEU A 7 13.16 -7.32 10.92
CA LEU A 7 11.77 -7.32 11.35
C LEU A 7 10.97 -8.36 10.58
N THR A 8 11.27 -8.49 9.29
CA THR A 8 10.71 -9.50 8.38
C THR A 8 11.83 -9.99 7.43
N PRO A 9 11.62 -10.98 6.57
CA PRO A 9 12.66 -11.50 5.69
C PRO A 9 13.42 -10.45 4.87
N HIS A 10 12.75 -9.36 4.46
CA HIS A 10 13.37 -8.36 3.57
C HIS A 10 13.52 -6.98 4.20
N PHE A 11 12.94 -6.70 5.37
CA PHE A 11 12.99 -5.39 6.02
C PHE A 11 13.76 -5.41 7.33
N LYS A 12 14.68 -4.45 7.51
CA LYS A 12 15.50 -4.28 8.72
C LYS A 12 15.02 -3.08 9.52
N LEU A 13 15.20 -3.13 10.83
CA LEU A 13 14.85 -2.05 11.74
C LEU A 13 15.53 -0.72 11.35
N GLY A 14 16.80 -0.76 10.97
CA GLY A 14 17.56 0.42 10.59
C GLY A 14 17.02 1.14 9.36
N GLU A 15 16.39 0.42 8.41
CA GLU A 15 15.75 1.03 7.24
C GLU A 15 14.51 1.83 7.63
N LEU A 16 13.76 1.30 8.59
CA LEU A 16 12.49 1.89 9.06
C LEU A 16 12.70 2.98 10.12
N CYS A 17 13.87 3.06 10.73
CA CYS A 17 14.23 4.10 11.70
C CYS A 17 15.23 5.11 11.15
N LYS A 18 15.52 5.04 9.84
CA LYS A 18 16.49 5.95 9.22
C LYS A 18 15.97 7.39 9.23
N THR A 19 16.80 8.31 9.68
CA THR A 19 16.52 9.75 9.68
C THR A 19 17.77 10.54 9.32
N LYS A 20 17.59 11.72 8.74
CA LYS A 20 18.66 12.71 8.51
C LYS A 20 18.88 13.63 9.73
N TYR A 21 17.95 13.60 10.69
CA TYR A 21 18.02 14.44 11.88
C TYR A 21 18.80 13.74 13.00
N VAL A 22 19.65 14.48 13.66
CA VAL A 22 20.33 14.02 14.87
C VAL A 22 19.53 14.54 16.07
N THR A 23 19.03 13.63 16.88
CA THR A 23 18.19 13.95 18.05
C THR A 23 18.75 13.28 19.29
N ALA A 24 18.45 13.84 20.46
CA ALA A 24 18.97 13.33 21.73
C ALA A 24 18.46 11.90 22.04
N ASP A 25 17.25 11.54 21.57
CA ASP A 25 16.64 10.21 21.71
C ASP A 25 17.19 9.18 20.72
N GLY A 26 18.02 9.61 19.76
CA GLY A 26 18.63 8.75 18.73
C GLY A 26 17.60 8.07 17.82
N ASN A 27 16.34 8.53 17.79
CA ASN A 27 15.24 7.92 17.05
C ASN A 27 15.07 6.41 17.36
N ILE A 28 15.21 6.04 18.64
CA ILE A 28 15.16 4.64 19.09
C ILE A 28 13.70 4.25 19.34
N PRO A 29 13.17 3.23 18.62
CA PRO A 29 11.79 2.80 18.79
C PRO A 29 11.59 1.99 20.07
N SER A 30 10.45 2.16 20.74
CA SER A 30 10.01 1.28 21.81
C SER A 30 9.57 -0.09 21.27
N ARG A 31 9.39 -1.07 22.17
CA ARG A 31 8.89 -2.40 21.79
C ARG A 31 7.54 -2.33 21.07
N ALA A 32 6.61 -1.53 21.57
CA ALA A 32 5.29 -1.36 20.95
C ALA A 32 5.39 -0.76 19.52
N VAL A 33 6.30 0.20 19.31
CA VAL A 33 6.59 0.75 17.98
C VAL A 33 7.13 -0.34 17.04
N ILE A 34 8.02 -1.19 17.53
CA ILE A 34 8.60 -2.30 16.73
C ILE A 34 7.51 -3.29 16.31
N GLU A 35 6.58 -3.62 17.19
CA GLU A 35 5.43 -4.50 16.88
C GLU A 35 4.54 -3.89 15.79
N ASN A 36 4.32 -2.58 15.82
CA ASN A 36 3.59 -1.87 14.75
C ASN A 36 4.37 -1.88 13.43
N LEU A 37 5.68 -1.64 13.47
CA LEU A 37 6.53 -1.72 12.27
C LEU A 37 6.50 -3.12 11.64
N ILE A 38 6.54 -4.19 12.45
CA ILE A 38 6.41 -5.57 11.95
C ILE A 38 5.08 -5.76 11.23
N ARG A 39 3.99 -5.22 11.77
CA ARG A 39 2.66 -5.29 11.13
C ARG A 39 2.67 -4.62 9.75
N VAL A 40 3.22 -3.42 9.65
CA VAL A 40 3.35 -2.71 8.37
C VAL A 40 4.25 -3.48 7.40
N CYS A 41 5.39 -4.00 7.88
CA CYS A 41 6.30 -4.80 7.05
C CYS A 41 5.63 -6.05 6.48
N GLY A 42 4.69 -6.68 7.19
CA GLY A 42 3.92 -7.81 6.66
C GLY A 42 3.18 -7.45 5.36
N TRP A 43 2.56 -6.28 5.29
CA TRP A 43 1.93 -5.79 4.07
C TRP A 43 2.94 -5.49 2.96
N LEU A 44 4.12 -4.97 3.33
CA LEU A 44 5.17 -4.68 2.36
C LEU A 44 5.78 -5.95 1.77
N GLU A 45 5.85 -7.05 2.53
CA GLU A 45 6.28 -8.35 1.99
C GLU A 45 5.30 -8.87 0.94
N GLU A 46 4.01 -8.74 1.17
CA GLU A 46 2.98 -9.10 0.19
C GLU A 46 3.03 -8.18 -1.04
N LEU A 47 3.10 -6.86 -0.82
CA LEU A 47 3.29 -5.89 -1.90
C LEU A 47 4.51 -6.25 -2.77
N ARG A 48 5.63 -6.59 -2.13
CA ARG A 48 6.88 -6.96 -2.81
C ARG A 48 6.70 -8.16 -3.73
N VAL A 49 6.02 -9.18 -3.25
CA VAL A 49 5.76 -10.42 -4.01
C VAL A 49 4.88 -10.12 -5.21
N VAL A 50 3.74 -9.45 -5.00
CA VAL A 50 2.78 -9.15 -6.08
C VAL A 50 3.38 -8.17 -7.10
N ALA A 51 4.09 -7.14 -6.64
CA ALA A 51 4.72 -6.16 -7.52
C ALA A 51 5.84 -6.76 -8.38
N GLY A 52 6.53 -7.81 -7.90
CA GLY A 52 7.57 -8.52 -8.65
C GLY A 52 7.03 -9.44 -9.76
N VAL A 53 5.75 -9.76 -9.74
CA VAL A 53 5.12 -10.50 -10.84
C VAL A 53 4.91 -9.52 -11.99
N ARG A 54 5.76 -9.58 -13.04
CA ARG A 54 5.52 -8.80 -14.25
C ARG A 54 4.21 -9.27 -14.88
N PRO A 55 3.26 -8.38 -15.18
CA PRO A 55 2.15 -8.76 -16.04
C PRO A 55 2.74 -9.29 -17.35
N GLN A 56 2.46 -10.54 -17.68
CA GLN A 56 2.77 -11.03 -19.01
C GLN A 56 1.96 -10.17 -19.97
N SER A 57 2.65 -9.29 -20.70
CA SER A 57 2.03 -8.53 -21.78
C SER A 57 1.51 -9.54 -22.79
N LYS A 58 0.19 -9.76 -22.76
CA LYS A 58 -0.50 -10.38 -23.89
C LYS A 58 -0.49 -9.37 -25.05
N VAL A 59 0.68 -9.16 -25.64
CA VAL A 59 0.78 -8.55 -26.95
C VAL A 59 0.74 -9.70 -27.95
N GLY A 60 -0.46 -10.06 -28.29
CA GLY A 60 -0.77 -11.01 -29.31
C GLY A 60 -2.10 -10.63 -29.94
N CYS A 61 -2.27 -9.37 -30.32
CA CYS A 61 -3.19 -9.05 -31.40
C CYS A 61 -2.51 -9.45 -32.69
N ALA A 62 -2.70 -10.70 -33.09
CA ALA A 62 -2.51 -11.11 -34.47
C ALA A 62 -3.48 -10.26 -35.29
N VAL A 63 -2.99 -9.22 -35.90
CA VAL A 63 -3.68 -8.56 -37.03
C VAL A 63 -3.46 -9.47 -38.22
N ASP A 64 -4.45 -10.35 -38.46
CA ASP A 64 -4.55 -11.02 -39.74
C ASP A 64 -4.63 -9.95 -40.84
N ALA A 65 -3.58 -9.85 -41.59
CA ALA A 65 -3.54 -9.08 -42.83
C ALA A 65 -4.37 -9.85 -43.89
N GLY A 66 -5.66 -9.63 -43.91
CA GLY A 66 -6.62 -10.09 -44.93
C GLY A 66 -6.87 -8.98 -45.92
N SER A 67 -6.38 -9.24 -47.15
CA SER A 67 -6.56 -8.60 -48.44
C SER A 67 -7.65 -7.60 -48.68
N ALA A 68 -7.29 -6.62 -49.48
CA ALA A 68 -8.00 -5.58 -50.21
C ALA A 68 -9.46 -5.84 -50.62
N GLY A 69 -10.29 -4.80 -50.39
CA GLY A 69 -11.60 -4.63 -50.99
C GLY A 69 -12.06 -3.19 -50.86
N SER A 70 -11.93 -2.42 -51.94
CA SER A 70 -12.38 -1.05 -52.09
C SER A 70 -13.89 -0.94 -52.08
N ALA A 71 -14.52 -0.04 -51.31
CA ALA A 71 -15.68 0.72 -51.70
C ALA A 71 -15.95 1.82 -50.66
N GLY A 72 -15.98 3.07 -51.09
CA GLY A 72 -16.35 4.21 -50.29
C GLY A 72 -17.83 4.27 -49.95
N VAL A 73 -18.18 4.92 -48.87
CA VAL A 73 -19.40 5.73 -48.71
C VAL A 73 -19.23 6.69 -47.50
N ALA A 74 -19.80 7.86 -47.70
CA ALA A 74 -19.78 9.06 -46.91
C ALA A 74 -20.38 8.95 -45.50
N GLY A 75 -19.79 9.73 -44.60
CA GLY A 75 -20.41 10.60 -43.59
C GLY A 75 -21.54 10.09 -42.71
N VAL A 76 -21.28 10.05 -41.41
CA VAL A 76 -22.19 10.53 -40.36
C VAL A 76 -21.40 10.70 -39.04
N ARG A 77 -21.40 11.93 -38.49
CA ARG A 77 -21.02 12.21 -37.12
C ARG A 77 -22.16 11.88 -36.17
N PRO A 78 -21.97 11.22 -35.07
CA PRO A 78 -22.86 11.40 -33.94
C PRO A 78 -22.19 12.26 -32.86
N GLN A 79 -22.84 13.38 -32.55
CA GLN A 79 -22.70 14.06 -31.27
C GLN A 79 -23.43 13.24 -30.19
N SER A 80 -22.79 12.93 -29.10
CA SER A 80 -23.50 12.57 -27.87
C SER A 80 -22.94 13.35 -26.70
N LYS A 81 -23.73 14.33 -26.27
CA LYS A 81 -23.64 14.94 -24.94
C LYS A 81 -24.10 13.88 -23.93
N VAL A 82 -23.28 13.56 -22.97
CA VAL A 82 -23.71 12.85 -21.77
C VAL A 82 -23.50 13.77 -20.58
N GLY A 83 -24.63 14.22 -20.03
CA GLY A 83 -24.70 15.05 -18.84
C GLY A 83 -24.35 14.24 -17.59
N CYS A 84 -23.49 14.79 -16.74
CA CYS A 84 -23.28 14.33 -15.37
C CYS A 84 -24.50 14.67 -14.53
N ALA A 85 -25.21 13.64 -14.03
CA ALA A 85 -26.18 13.80 -12.96
C ALA A 85 -25.47 13.56 -11.62
N VAL A 86 -25.43 14.60 -10.82
CA VAL A 86 -25.01 14.54 -9.40
C VAL A 86 -26.19 13.96 -8.61
N VAL A 87 -25.99 12.82 -7.98
CA VAL A 87 -26.94 12.28 -6.99
C VAL A 87 -26.36 12.47 -5.61
N ALA A 88 -26.93 13.41 -4.86
CA ALA A 88 -26.67 13.62 -3.45
C ALA A 88 -27.53 12.66 -2.61
N GLY A 89 -26.91 12.11 -1.55
CA GLY A 89 -27.63 11.66 -0.34
C GLY A 89 -28.02 10.20 -0.31
N VAL A 90 -27.45 9.47 0.65
CA VAL A 90 -28.12 8.80 1.77
C VAL A 90 -27.04 8.19 2.69
N ARG A 91 -27.00 8.62 3.94
CA ARG A 91 -26.32 7.93 5.05
C ARG A 91 -27.26 6.84 5.59
N PRO A 92 -26.80 5.64 5.87
CA PRO A 92 -27.42 4.81 6.88
C PRO A 92 -26.68 4.91 8.21
N GLN A 93 -27.37 5.34 9.25
CA GLN A 93 -27.00 5.10 10.64
C GLN A 93 -27.37 3.65 10.97
N SER A 94 -26.46 2.89 11.57
CA SER A 94 -26.83 1.75 12.40
C SER A 94 -25.95 1.69 13.63
N LYS A 95 -26.57 1.97 14.77
CA LYS A 95 -26.13 1.61 16.11
C LYS A 95 -26.27 0.10 16.25
N VAL A 96 -25.21 -0.59 16.60
CA VAL A 96 -25.30 -1.84 17.37
C VAL A 96 -24.16 -1.85 18.39
N ALA A 97 -24.55 -1.82 19.66
CA ALA A 97 -23.70 -2.15 20.78
C ALA A 97 -23.54 -3.68 20.82
N GLY A 98 -22.33 -4.17 20.99
CA GLY A 98 -22.04 -5.59 21.12
C GLY A 98 -20.60 -5.82 21.54
N ASP A 99 -20.47 -6.14 22.79
CA ASP A 99 -19.48 -6.96 23.48
C ASP A 99 -18.07 -7.12 22.88
N CYS A 100 -17.10 -6.57 23.64
CA CYS A 100 -15.67 -6.63 23.34
C CYS A 100 -15.08 -7.90 23.95
N THR A 101 -15.16 -9.02 23.24
CA THR A 101 -14.29 -10.15 23.50
C THR A 101 -13.05 -10.03 22.62
N LEU A 102 -11.89 -9.99 23.29
CA LEU A 102 -10.57 -9.95 22.67
C LEU A 102 -10.41 -11.10 21.69
N ALA A 103 -10.38 -10.79 20.40
CA ALA A 103 -9.98 -11.75 19.38
C ALA A 103 -8.46 -12.02 19.50
N PRO A 104 -8.03 -13.28 19.43
CA PRO A 104 -6.60 -13.63 19.48
C PRO A 104 -5.88 -13.10 18.25
N ASP A 105 -4.61 -12.72 18.47
CA ASP A 105 -3.67 -12.25 17.46
C ASP A 105 -3.66 -13.17 16.23
N PRO A 106 -3.86 -12.62 15.00
CA PRO A 106 -3.96 -13.47 13.80
C PRO A 106 -2.62 -13.99 13.26
N TRP A 107 -1.51 -13.81 14.02
CA TRP A 107 -0.22 -14.28 13.54
C TRP A 107 0.52 -15.13 14.56
N PRO A 108 0.49 -16.48 14.43
CA PRO A 108 1.34 -17.35 15.26
C PRO A 108 2.80 -17.21 14.83
N ALA A 109 3.67 -17.04 15.81
CA ALA A 109 5.10 -17.17 15.62
C ALA A 109 5.41 -18.59 15.14
N GLY A 110 5.85 -18.71 13.89
CA GLY A 110 6.50 -19.90 13.36
C GLY A 110 5.60 -21.12 13.17
N SER A 111 4.81 -21.13 12.11
CA SER A 111 4.42 -22.36 11.43
C SER A 111 4.06 -22.07 9.98
N ALA A 112 4.75 -22.73 9.06
CA ALA A 112 4.33 -22.87 7.69
C ALA A 112 3.02 -23.70 7.68
N ALA A 113 1.87 -23.04 7.82
CA ALA A 113 0.58 -23.69 7.64
C ALA A 113 0.18 -23.54 6.17
N ARG A 114 0.14 -24.68 5.51
CA ARG A 114 -0.45 -24.96 4.22
C ARG A 114 -1.91 -24.47 4.24
N ALA A 115 -2.22 -23.40 3.50
CA ALA A 115 -3.60 -23.01 3.22
C ALA A 115 -4.03 -23.70 1.93
N GLU A 116 -4.97 -24.64 2.05
CA GLU A 116 -5.66 -25.31 0.96
C GLU A 116 -6.57 -24.31 0.21
N ALA A 117 -6.34 -24.24 -1.07
CA ALA A 117 -7.15 -23.92 -2.23
C ALA A 117 -8.45 -23.11 -2.04
N GLY A 118 -8.36 -21.81 -2.31
CA GLY A 118 -9.39 -21.02 -2.94
C GLY A 118 -8.69 -20.12 -3.95
N GLY A 119 -8.96 -20.26 -5.25
CA GLY A 119 -8.17 -19.70 -6.33
C GLY A 119 -7.91 -18.21 -6.18
N ALA A 120 -6.72 -17.85 -5.72
CA ALA A 120 -6.20 -16.50 -5.81
C ALA A 120 -5.88 -16.21 -7.29
N PRO A 121 -6.25 -15.02 -7.82
CA PRO A 121 -5.98 -14.67 -9.22
C PRO A 121 -4.49 -14.50 -9.53
N TYR A 122 -3.61 -14.54 -8.52
CA TYR A 122 -2.17 -14.50 -8.65
C TYR A 122 -1.56 -15.85 -8.25
N SER A 123 -1.28 -16.71 -9.23
CA SER A 123 -0.52 -17.93 -8.95
C SER A 123 0.87 -17.52 -8.45
N ARG A 124 1.18 -17.87 -7.20
CA ARG A 124 2.51 -17.71 -6.61
C ARG A 124 3.49 -18.59 -7.37
N ASN A 125 4.22 -18.01 -8.28
CA ASN A 125 5.39 -18.64 -8.86
C ASN A 125 6.49 -18.56 -7.81
N GLU A 126 6.82 -19.66 -7.15
CA GLU A 126 7.77 -19.72 -6.02
C GLU A 126 9.20 -19.28 -6.38
N ASN A 127 9.44 -18.94 -7.64
CA ASN A 127 10.74 -18.54 -8.18
C ASN A 127 10.82 -17.05 -8.55
N THR A 128 9.83 -16.22 -8.17
CA THR A 128 9.86 -14.79 -8.49
C THR A 128 10.55 -14.03 -7.39
N ALA A 129 11.78 -13.61 -7.60
CA ALA A 129 12.42 -12.59 -6.78
C ALA A 129 11.50 -11.35 -6.80
N GLY A 130 10.83 -11.06 -5.66
CA GLY A 130 9.90 -9.96 -5.56
C GLY A 130 10.57 -8.61 -5.86
N GLU A 131 9.78 -7.59 -6.17
CA GLU A 131 10.28 -6.24 -6.40
C GLU A 131 10.86 -5.64 -5.11
N ALA A 132 12.00 -4.94 -5.21
CA ALA A 132 12.60 -4.26 -4.06
C ALA A 132 11.74 -3.03 -3.69
N ILE A 133 11.18 -3.04 -2.49
CA ILE A 133 10.44 -1.91 -1.94
C ILE A 133 11.40 -1.03 -1.14
N VAL A 134 11.56 0.22 -1.56
CA VAL A 134 12.48 1.18 -0.92
C VAL A 134 11.68 2.08 0.03
N ILE A 135 12.11 2.15 1.29
CA ILE A 135 11.49 2.97 2.32
C ILE A 135 12.22 4.30 2.43
N ASN A 136 11.51 5.41 2.26
CA ASN A 136 12.00 6.76 2.47
C ASN A 136 11.97 7.14 3.95
N SER A 137 10.91 6.76 4.65
CA SER A 137 10.68 7.08 6.06
C SER A 137 9.78 6.01 6.69
N GLY A 138 10.09 5.60 7.90
CA GLY A 138 9.25 4.75 8.72
C GLY A 138 8.98 5.42 10.07
N TYR A 139 9.47 4.86 11.17
CA TYR A 139 9.34 5.44 12.49
C TYR A 139 10.04 6.80 12.60
N ARG A 140 9.37 7.73 13.23
CA ARG A 140 9.91 9.04 13.64
C ARG A 140 9.61 9.24 15.11
N SER A 141 10.64 9.44 15.95
CA SER A 141 10.40 9.88 17.31
C SER A 141 9.64 11.22 17.31
N PRO A 142 8.97 11.61 18.40
CA PRO A 142 8.26 12.89 18.46
C PRO A 142 9.15 14.08 18.06
N GLU A 143 10.44 14.06 18.43
CA GLU A 143 11.38 15.11 18.09
C GLU A 143 11.72 15.09 16.58
N VAL A 144 12.04 13.92 16.03
CA VAL A 144 12.26 13.75 14.59
C VAL A 144 11.04 14.17 13.79
N ASN A 145 9.83 13.79 14.23
CA ASN A 145 8.60 14.15 13.57
C ASN A 145 8.38 15.67 13.55
N ARG A 146 8.65 16.36 14.66
CA ARG A 146 8.60 17.82 14.75
C ARG A 146 9.60 18.49 13.79
N LEU A 147 10.84 18.00 13.74
CA LEU A 147 11.87 18.52 12.83
C LEU A 147 11.55 18.26 11.35
N ALA A 148 10.81 17.18 11.08
CA ALA A 148 10.32 16.87 9.74
C ALA A 148 9.06 17.64 9.34
N GLY A 149 8.50 18.48 10.23
CA GLY A 149 7.26 19.22 9.97
C GLY A 149 5.99 18.39 10.08
N GLY A 150 6.07 17.21 10.69
CA GLY A 150 4.92 16.31 10.85
C GLY A 150 4.01 16.74 12.01
N VAL A 151 2.72 16.38 11.91
CA VAL A 151 1.74 16.61 12.97
C VAL A 151 1.99 15.68 14.16
N PRO A 152 1.71 16.09 15.41
CA PRO A 152 1.93 15.24 16.60
C PRO A 152 1.18 13.89 16.56
N SER A 153 0.02 13.85 15.90
CA SER A 153 -0.81 12.65 15.74
C SER A 153 -0.41 11.77 14.54
N SER A 154 0.76 12.00 13.95
CA SER A 154 1.23 11.24 12.80
C SER A 154 1.41 9.75 13.12
N ASN A 155 0.95 8.88 12.23
CA ASN A 155 1.14 7.43 12.32
C ASN A 155 2.63 7.01 12.32
N HIS A 156 3.54 7.86 11.82
CA HIS A 156 4.98 7.62 11.93
C HIS A 156 5.48 7.62 13.38
N VAL A 157 4.89 8.42 14.25
CA VAL A 157 5.30 8.51 15.67
C VAL A 157 5.02 7.22 16.43
N THR A 158 4.02 6.49 16.02
CA THR A 158 3.65 5.20 16.61
C THR A 158 4.23 3.99 15.86
N GLY A 159 4.99 4.20 14.79
CA GLY A 159 5.50 3.14 13.93
C GLY A 159 4.43 2.46 13.07
N CYS A 160 3.26 3.08 12.96
CA CYS A 160 2.14 2.55 12.17
C CYS A 160 2.19 2.97 10.70
N ALA A 161 3.16 3.76 10.26
CA ALA A 161 3.25 4.26 8.88
C ALA A 161 4.64 4.14 8.29
N VAL A 162 4.67 4.03 6.97
CA VAL A 162 5.86 4.11 6.12
C VAL A 162 5.59 4.97 4.89
N ASP A 163 6.64 5.65 4.43
CA ASP A 163 6.66 6.33 3.14
C ASP A 163 7.45 5.48 2.16
N ILE A 164 6.78 4.93 1.17
CA ILE A 164 7.36 4.06 0.13
C ILE A 164 7.81 4.94 -1.03
N ARG A 165 9.08 4.83 -1.42
CA ARG A 165 9.61 5.53 -2.57
C ARG A 165 8.99 4.99 -3.86
N CYS A 166 8.56 5.90 -4.74
CA CYS A 166 8.09 5.56 -6.07
C CYS A 166 8.95 6.26 -7.13
N ALA A 167 9.29 5.55 -8.20
CA ALA A 167 10.04 6.11 -9.33
C ALA A 167 9.23 7.14 -10.12
N GLY A 168 7.90 7.09 -9.99
CA GLY A 168 6.96 8.00 -10.63
C GLY A 168 5.53 7.65 -10.30
N LYS A 169 4.59 8.38 -10.90
CA LYS A 169 3.14 8.22 -10.64
C LYS A 169 2.63 6.83 -10.99
N GLU A 170 3.13 6.25 -12.07
CA GLU A 170 2.71 4.92 -12.52
C GLU A 170 3.00 3.85 -11.46
N GLN A 171 4.23 3.82 -10.93
CA GLN A 171 4.60 2.90 -9.88
C GLN A 171 3.80 3.17 -8.59
N MET A 172 3.58 4.44 -8.24
CA MET A 172 2.79 4.83 -7.09
C MET A 172 1.35 4.31 -7.18
N ILE A 173 0.70 4.48 -8.33
CA ILE A 173 -0.66 3.99 -8.58
C ILE A 173 -0.68 2.47 -8.57
N ARG A 174 0.30 1.81 -9.18
CA ARG A 174 0.42 0.34 -9.19
C ARG A 174 0.55 -0.22 -7.77
N TYR A 175 1.39 0.35 -6.94
CA TYR A 175 1.54 -0.07 -5.54
C TYR A 175 0.26 0.16 -4.74
N ALA A 176 -0.41 1.29 -4.94
CA ALA A 176 -1.68 1.57 -4.29
C ALA A 176 -2.76 0.56 -4.67
N ALA A 177 -2.88 0.22 -5.97
CA ALA A 177 -3.81 -0.79 -6.45
C ALA A 177 -3.55 -2.16 -5.82
N ILE A 178 -2.28 -2.61 -5.79
CA ILE A 178 -1.90 -3.88 -5.17
C ILE A 178 -2.26 -3.91 -3.67
N LEU A 179 -2.00 -2.83 -2.93
CA LEU A 179 -2.35 -2.77 -1.51
C LEU A 179 -3.87 -2.80 -1.27
N LEU A 180 -4.66 -2.22 -2.18
CA LEU A 180 -6.13 -2.32 -2.14
C LEU A 180 -6.59 -3.73 -2.42
N ASP A 181 -6.02 -4.40 -3.43
CA ASP A 181 -6.33 -5.79 -3.75
C ASP A 181 -6.00 -6.71 -2.57
N ILE A 182 -4.82 -6.54 -1.95
CA ILE A 182 -4.43 -7.27 -0.73
C ILE A 182 -5.46 -7.05 0.39
N ALA A 183 -5.90 -5.80 0.62
CA ALA A 183 -6.89 -5.49 1.65
C ALA A 183 -8.22 -6.20 1.38
N ASP A 184 -8.69 -6.16 0.13
CA ASP A 184 -9.98 -6.72 -0.26
C ASP A 184 -9.97 -8.26 -0.26
N GLU A 185 -8.90 -8.88 -0.72
CA GLU A 185 -8.75 -10.34 -0.73
C GLU A 185 -8.59 -10.92 0.68
N THR A 186 -7.77 -10.27 1.52
CA THR A 186 -7.47 -10.76 2.87
C THR A 186 -8.46 -10.30 3.94
N LYS A 187 -9.39 -9.40 3.59
CA LYS A 187 -10.34 -8.77 4.53
C LYS A 187 -9.66 -8.02 5.69
N ARG A 188 -8.40 -7.61 5.49
CA ARG A 188 -7.68 -6.75 6.43
C ARG A 188 -7.85 -5.30 6.04
N ASP A 189 -7.90 -4.42 7.03
CA ASP A 189 -7.97 -2.97 6.82
C ASP A 189 -6.64 -2.28 7.08
N PHE A 190 -6.46 -1.13 6.42
CA PHE A 190 -5.39 -0.18 6.64
C PHE A 190 -5.97 1.17 7.11
N ASP A 191 -5.13 1.99 7.73
CA ASP A 191 -5.56 3.31 8.22
C ASP A 191 -5.52 4.37 7.12
N GLU A 192 -4.37 4.52 6.46
CA GLU A 192 -4.16 5.52 5.40
C GLU A 192 -3.39 4.92 4.21
N LEU A 193 -3.84 5.26 3.01
CA LEU A 193 -3.17 5.01 1.75
C LEU A 193 -3.17 6.33 0.97
N LEU A 194 -2.09 7.13 1.14
CA LEU A 194 -2.01 8.46 0.56
C LEU A 194 -1.00 8.46 -0.57
N LEU A 195 -1.45 8.86 -1.76
CA LEU A 195 -0.61 9.04 -2.93
C LEU A 195 -0.11 10.48 -2.90
N GLU A 196 1.17 10.68 -2.55
CA GLU A 196 1.73 11.99 -2.30
C GLU A 196 2.72 12.42 -3.37
N GLN A 197 2.66 13.69 -3.74
CA GLN A 197 3.54 14.29 -4.74
C GLN A 197 4.01 15.66 -4.32
N HIS A 198 5.35 15.89 -4.39
CA HIS A 198 5.97 17.22 -4.29
C HIS A 198 6.85 17.47 -5.53
N GLY A 199 6.44 18.43 -6.35
CA GLY A 199 7.10 18.65 -7.65
C GLY A 199 7.07 17.38 -8.51
N SER A 200 8.25 16.86 -8.88
CA SER A 200 8.40 15.61 -9.63
C SER A 200 8.55 14.35 -8.75
N VAL A 201 8.70 14.53 -7.42
CA VAL A 201 8.91 13.42 -6.50
C VAL A 201 7.57 12.84 -6.06
N CYS A 202 7.45 11.51 -6.14
CA CYS A 202 6.27 10.78 -5.72
C CYS A 202 6.63 9.76 -4.64
N TRP A 203 5.75 9.58 -3.67
CA TRP A 203 5.84 8.51 -2.69
C TRP A 203 4.44 8.08 -2.27
N LEU A 204 4.37 6.88 -1.73
CA LEU A 204 3.13 6.33 -1.20
C LEU A 204 3.24 6.26 0.32
N HIS A 205 2.43 7.06 1.02
CA HIS A 205 2.27 6.94 2.46
C HIS A 205 1.28 5.82 2.75
N PHE A 206 1.72 4.82 3.49
CA PHE A 206 0.91 3.68 3.86
C PHE A 206 0.93 3.48 5.38
N ALA A 207 -0.25 3.41 6.00
CA ALA A 207 -0.38 3.25 7.43
C ALA A 207 -1.33 2.12 7.80
N VAL A 208 -0.92 1.30 8.81
CA VAL A 208 -1.72 0.22 9.39
C VAL A 208 -1.66 0.31 10.90
N ARG A 209 -2.80 0.59 11.53
CA ARG A 209 -2.92 0.64 12.99
C ARG A 209 -3.32 -0.72 13.57
N PRO A 210 -3.06 -0.98 14.85
CA PRO A 210 -3.52 -2.21 15.50
C PRO A 210 -5.03 -2.39 15.47
N LYS A 211 -5.78 -1.26 15.52
CA LYS A 211 -7.25 -1.19 15.52
C LYS A 211 -7.71 0.16 14.96
N ASP A 212 -9.00 0.27 14.71
CA ASP A 212 -9.66 1.51 14.27
C ASP A 212 -9.05 2.08 12.99
N ASN A 213 -8.74 1.21 12.04
CA ASN A 213 -8.26 1.58 10.71
C ASN A 213 -9.38 2.28 9.93
N ARG A 214 -9.08 3.45 9.36
CA ARG A 214 -10.07 4.33 8.71
C ARG A 214 -10.28 4.06 7.24
N ARG A 215 -9.43 3.26 6.61
CA ARG A 215 -9.38 3.01 5.15
C ARG A 215 -9.40 4.31 4.34
N LYS A 216 -8.66 5.31 4.80
CA LYS A 216 -8.58 6.62 4.15
C LYS A 216 -7.67 6.54 2.93
N ILE A 217 -8.19 6.92 1.77
CA ILE A 217 -7.46 6.97 0.50
C ILE A 217 -7.51 8.41 -0.01
N ALA A 218 -6.37 8.97 -0.39
CA ALA A 218 -6.32 10.32 -0.96
C ALA A 218 -5.11 10.50 -1.89
N PHE A 219 -5.26 11.44 -2.84
CA PHE A 219 -4.15 11.95 -3.63
C PHE A 219 -3.82 13.36 -3.14
N LEU A 220 -2.59 13.58 -2.71
CA LEU A 220 -2.15 14.83 -2.09
C LEU A 220 -0.99 15.44 -2.91
N LYS A 221 -1.11 16.72 -3.20
CA LYS A 221 0.01 17.56 -3.61
C LYS A 221 0.48 18.33 -2.38
N VAL A 222 1.68 18.08 -1.95
CA VAL A 222 2.29 18.64 -0.74
C VAL A 222 3.46 19.56 -1.11
#